data_032fb43e7aedcd5dd7f4d10932dd7c8d
#
_entry.id   032fb43e7aedcd5dd7f4d10932dd7c8d
#
_cell.length_a   1.000
_cell.length_b   1.000
_cell.length_c   1.000
_cell.angle_alpha   90.00
_cell.angle_beta   90.00
_cell.angle_gamma   90.00
#
_symmetry.space_group_name_H-M   'P 1'
#
loop_
_entity.id
_entity.type
_entity.pdbx_description
1 polymer ?
#
loop_
_entity_poly.entity_id
_entity_poly.type
_entity_poly.pdbx_seq_one_letter_code
_entity_poly.pdbx_strand_id
1 'polypeptide(L)'
;NKTDWDKFAEATGADESDLETVEGLVETSEKYYNWTDEQTEEPDDGKALFGRDAMANYMFVGARQLGGNLFEVKDGKMTLDFDKEIVRKLWDNYYVPYVKGYFAASGRFRSDDIKTGNILAYVGATSSATFFPTQVMTSDTESHDIELEVLTPPEFEGGKKVAVQQGAGMVVTKGSDEEIEASVEFLKYLTEPENNTSFSIGSGYLPVTKKANDMVEIRKGGTDLPKSMDKVLTKAVETVNNNELY
;
A
#
# COMPACT_ATOMS: atom_id res chain seq x y z
N ASN A 1 -5.68 8.63 -5.65
CA ASN A 1 -6.03 9.91 -6.26
C ASN A 1 -7.56 10.07 -6.24
N LYS A 2 -8.07 10.73 -5.17
CA LYS A 2 -9.51 10.93 -4.96
C LYS A 2 -10.13 11.82 -6.04
N THR A 3 -9.41 12.85 -6.45
CA THR A 3 -9.90 13.84 -7.42
C THR A 3 -10.27 13.22 -8.77
N ASP A 4 -9.43 12.33 -9.28
CA ASP A 4 -9.69 11.68 -10.57
C ASP A 4 -10.59 10.44 -10.40
N TRP A 5 -10.57 9.80 -9.22
CA TRP A 5 -11.55 8.78 -8.86
C TRP A 5 -12.98 9.32 -8.91
N ASP A 6 -13.23 10.50 -8.34
CA ASP A 6 -14.58 11.09 -8.30
C ASP A 6 -15.13 11.35 -9.70
N LYS A 7 -14.28 11.78 -10.64
CA LYS A 7 -14.67 11.96 -12.05
C LYS A 7 -15.09 10.62 -12.70
N PHE A 8 -14.31 9.58 -12.44
CA PHE A 8 -14.60 8.24 -12.93
C PHE A 8 -15.87 7.67 -12.31
N ALA A 9 -16.01 7.80 -10.99
CA ALA A 9 -17.17 7.31 -10.23
C ALA A 9 -18.48 8.02 -10.69
N GLU A 10 -18.44 9.35 -10.87
CA GLU A 10 -19.57 10.12 -11.36
C GLU A 10 -19.99 9.66 -12.78
N ALA A 11 -19.02 9.41 -13.65
CA ALA A 11 -19.27 9.02 -15.04
C ALA A 11 -19.78 7.58 -15.19
N THR A 12 -19.37 6.66 -14.31
CA THR A 12 -19.58 5.22 -14.51
C THR A 12 -20.42 4.55 -13.43
N GLY A 13 -20.67 5.23 -12.30
CA GLY A 13 -21.32 4.65 -11.13
C GLY A 13 -20.43 3.63 -10.39
N ALA A 14 -19.09 3.74 -10.49
CA ALA A 14 -18.16 2.95 -9.66
C ALA A 14 -18.23 3.43 -8.20
N ASP A 15 -18.06 2.51 -7.26
CA ASP A 15 -18.08 2.78 -5.82
C ASP A 15 -16.75 2.37 -5.17
N GLU A 16 -16.31 3.08 -4.13
CA GLU A 16 -15.07 2.74 -3.43
C GLU A 16 -15.13 1.35 -2.76
N SER A 17 -16.31 0.86 -2.41
CA SER A 17 -16.50 -0.49 -1.88
C SER A 17 -16.15 -1.59 -2.89
N ASP A 18 -16.17 -1.30 -4.20
CA ASP A 18 -15.71 -2.22 -5.24
C ASP A 18 -14.20 -2.51 -5.11
N LEU A 19 -13.45 -1.63 -4.42
CA LEU A 19 -12.02 -1.77 -4.19
C LEU A 19 -11.66 -2.57 -2.93
N GLU A 20 -12.63 -3.01 -2.14
CA GLU A 20 -12.38 -3.78 -0.91
C GLU A 20 -11.93 -5.22 -1.19
N THR A 21 -12.28 -5.75 -2.36
CA THR A 21 -11.84 -7.09 -2.79
C THR A 21 -10.88 -7.04 -3.96
N VAL A 22 -10.03 -8.06 -4.06
CA VAL A 22 -9.09 -8.19 -5.18
C VAL A 22 -9.85 -8.38 -6.49
N GLU A 23 -10.92 -9.16 -6.46
CA GLU A 23 -11.79 -9.41 -7.61
C GLU A 23 -12.51 -8.13 -8.05
N GLY A 24 -13.11 -7.39 -7.12
CA GLY A 24 -13.77 -6.12 -7.41
C GLY A 24 -12.78 -5.05 -7.92
N LEU A 25 -11.56 -5.01 -7.38
CA LEU A 25 -10.50 -4.15 -7.91
C LEU A 25 -10.18 -4.48 -9.37
N VAL A 26 -10.11 -5.75 -9.75
CA VAL A 26 -9.87 -6.15 -11.16
C VAL A 26 -11.00 -5.69 -12.07
N GLU A 27 -12.26 -5.94 -11.67
CA GLU A 27 -13.44 -5.53 -12.43
C GLU A 27 -13.53 -4.01 -12.59
N THR A 28 -13.25 -3.28 -11.51
CA THR A 28 -13.22 -1.82 -11.52
C THR A 28 -12.08 -1.28 -12.39
N SER A 29 -10.94 -1.97 -12.41
CA SER A 29 -9.81 -1.58 -13.27
C SER A 29 -10.09 -1.80 -14.75
N GLU A 30 -10.80 -2.85 -15.12
CA GLU A 30 -11.30 -3.06 -16.48
C GLU A 30 -12.27 -1.95 -16.87
N LYS A 31 -13.20 -1.60 -15.98
CA LYS A 31 -14.17 -0.51 -16.21
C LYS A 31 -13.49 0.85 -16.39
N TYR A 32 -12.42 1.12 -15.58
CA TYR A 32 -11.64 2.34 -15.71
C TYR A 32 -10.86 2.40 -17.03
N TYR A 33 -10.23 1.29 -17.43
CA TYR A 33 -9.52 1.18 -18.69
C TYR A 33 -10.46 1.49 -19.87
N ASN A 34 -11.60 0.82 -19.94
CA ASN A 34 -12.57 1.03 -21.00
C ASN A 34 -13.11 2.47 -21.02
N TRP A 35 -13.42 3.03 -19.84
CA TRP A 35 -13.89 4.40 -19.74
C TRP A 35 -12.86 5.44 -20.21
N THR A 36 -11.57 5.21 -19.98
CA THR A 36 -10.52 6.11 -20.46
C THR A 36 -10.20 5.90 -21.93
N ASP A 37 -10.28 4.67 -22.44
CA ASP A 37 -10.13 4.34 -23.86
C ASP A 37 -11.21 5.02 -24.73
N GLU A 38 -12.45 5.05 -24.25
CA GLU A 38 -13.55 5.76 -24.93
C GLU A 38 -13.37 7.28 -25.04
N GLN A 39 -12.41 7.87 -24.32
CA GLN A 39 -12.14 9.32 -24.36
C GLN A 39 -11.11 9.72 -25.41
N THR A 40 -10.50 8.77 -26.09
CA THR A 40 -9.51 8.97 -27.16
C THR A 40 -10.01 8.41 -28.49
N GLU A 41 -9.35 8.82 -29.60
CA GLU A 41 -9.68 8.27 -30.92
C GLU A 41 -8.86 6.99 -31.21
N GLU A 42 -7.81 6.73 -30.43
CA GLU A 42 -6.90 5.60 -30.61
C GLU A 42 -7.47 4.40 -29.82
N PRO A 43 -7.70 3.27 -30.45
CA PRO A 43 -8.25 2.11 -29.75
C PRO A 43 -7.19 1.41 -28.89
N ASP A 44 -7.61 0.80 -27.80
CA ASP A 44 -6.77 0.01 -26.90
C ASP A 44 -5.67 0.84 -26.19
N ASP A 45 -5.90 2.15 -25.96
CA ASP A 45 -4.98 3.06 -25.26
C ASP A 45 -5.49 3.49 -23.86
N GLY A 46 -6.45 2.78 -23.32
CA GLY A 46 -7.01 3.00 -22.00
C GLY A 46 -5.94 3.03 -20.89
N LYS A 47 -6.20 3.77 -19.82
CA LYS A 47 -5.29 3.94 -18.71
C LYS A 47 -5.46 2.86 -17.65
N ALA A 48 -4.35 2.49 -17.02
CA ALA A 48 -4.39 1.59 -15.87
C ALA A 48 -4.97 2.30 -14.63
N LEU A 49 -5.83 1.60 -13.89
CA LEU A 49 -6.32 2.11 -12.61
C LEU A 49 -5.30 1.90 -11.50
N PHE A 50 -4.61 0.77 -11.47
CA PHE A 50 -3.95 0.27 -10.28
C PHE A 50 -2.53 -0.20 -10.51
N GLY A 51 -1.71 -0.09 -9.47
CA GLY A 51 -0.38 -0.67 -9.38
C GLY A 51 -0.07 -1.16 -7.96
N ARG A 52 1.02 -1.92 -7.80
CA ARG A 52 1.42 -2.43 -6.50
C ARG A 52 2.93 -2.36 -6.33
N ASP A 53 3.35 -1.85 -5.20
CA ASP A 53 4.70 -2.06 -4.70
C ASP A 53 4.83 -3.43 -4.03
N ALA A 54 6.04 -3.93 -3.86
CA ALA A 54 6.33 -5.15 -3.10
C ALA A 54 5.49 -6.38 -3.52
N MET A 55 5.64 -6.82 -4.77
CA MET A 55 4.93 -7.99 -5.32
C MET A 55 5.04 -9.27 -4.46
N ALA A 56 6.16 -9.45 -3.75
CA ALA A 56 6.32 -10.59 -2.84
C ALA A 56 5.23 -10.60 -1.76
N ASN A 57 4.88 -9.42 -1.22
CA ASN A 57 3.81 -9.31 -0.22
C ASN A 57 2.45 -9.73 -0.77
N TYR A 58 2.13 -9.37 -2.02
CA TYR A 58 0.90 -9.83 -2.68
C TYR A 58 0.83 -11.36 -2.72
N MET A 59 1.94 -12.01 -3.12
CA MET A 59 1.99 -13.46 -3.22
C MET A 59 1.85 -14.14 -1.85
N PHE A 60 2.57 -13.64 -0.84
CA PHE A 60 2.54 -14.25 0.51
C PHE A 60 1.20 -14.02 1.21
N VAL A 61 0.74 -12.77 1.24
CA VAL A 61 -0.52 -12.42 1.90
C VAL A 61 -1.70 -13.05 1.16
N GLY A 62 -1.72 -12.97 -0.16
CA GLY A 62 -2.79 -13.57 -0.97
C GLY A 62 -2.87 -15.09 -0.80
N ALA A 63 -1.73 -15.80 -0.77
CA ALA A 63 -1.74 -17.23 -0.49
C ALA A 63 -2.33 -17.55 0.89
N ARG A 64 -2.00 -16.74 1.92
CA ARG A 64 -2.56 -16.88 3.27
C ARG A 64 -4.04 -16.58 3.32
N GLN A 65 -4.49 -15.52 2.66
CA GLN A 65 -5.91 -15.18 2.54
C GLN A 65 -6.70 -16.32 1.89
N LEU A 66 -6.13 -16.97 0.89
CA LEU A 66 -6.72 -18.14 0.19
C LEU A 66 -6.56 -19.48 0.96
N GLY A 67 -5.98 -19.46 2.15
CA GLY A 67 -5.90 -20.63 3.03
C GLY A 67 -4.68 -21.52 2.85
N GLY A 68 -3.70 -21.10 2.03
CA GLY A 68 -2.44 -21.81 1.81
C GLY A 68 -1.20 -21.05 2.25
N ASN A 69 -0.06 -21.59 1.85
CA ASN A 69 1.27 -20.99 2.00
C ASN A 69 2.02 -21.16 0.68
N LEU A 70 3.09 -20.39 0.47
CA LEU A 70 4.00 -20.60 -0.66
C LEU A 70 5.24 -21.38 -0.26
N PHE A 71 5.56 -21.41 1.03
CA PHE A 71 6.65 -22.20 1.58
C PHE A 71 6.38 -22.53 3.06
N GLU A 72 7.03 -23.57 3.53
CA GLU A 72 7.04 -24.00 4.92
C GLU A 72 8.48 -24.08 5.42
N VAL A 73 8.72 -23.64 6.67
CA VAL A 73 10.02 -23.78 7.33
C VAL A 73 9.84 -24.74 8.49
N LYS A 74 10.50 -25.91 8.41
CA LYS A 74 10.50 -26.93 9.42
C LYS A 74 11.92 -27.40 9.72
N ASP A 75 12.31 -27.45 10.97
CA ASP A 75 13.64 -27.88 11.42
C ASP A 75 14.80 -27.14 10.72
N GLY A 76 14.63 -25.82 10.47
CA GLY A 76 15.61 -24.99 9.78
C GLY A 76 15.70 -25.24 8.27
N LYS A 77 14.81 -26.03 7.68
CA LYS A 77 14.73 -26.29 6.23
C LYS A 77 13.48 -25.66 5.67
N MET A 78 13.65 -24.92 4.58
CA MET A 78 12.56 -24.39 3.80
C MET A 78 12.16 -25.38 2.69
N THR A 79 10.87 -25.61 2.56
CA THR A 79 10.26 -26.37 1.45
C THR A 79 9.22 -25.49 0.77
N LEU A 80 9.16 -25.52 -0.56
CA LEU A 80 8.12 -24.85 -1.30
C LEU A 80 6.81 -25.64 -1.20
N ASP A 81 5.72 -24.93 -0.94
CA ASP A 81 4.36 -25.49 -0.83
C ASP A 81 3.46 -24.75 -1.84
N PHE A 82 3.59 -25.15 -3.12
CA PHE A 82 2.81 -24.54 -4.19
C PHE A 82 1.49 -25.29 -4.40
N ASP A 83 0.41 -24.75 -3.82
CA ASP A 83 -0.93 -25.10 -4.27
C ASP A 83 -1.19 -24.45 -5.63
N LYS A 84 -1.45 -25.28 -6.66
CA LYS A 84 -1.63 -24.81 -8.03
C LYS A 84 -2.88 -23.94 -8.21
N GLU A 85 -3.93 -24.19 -7.45
CA GLU A 85 -5.19 -23.44 -7.54
C GLU A 85 -5.00 -22.04 -6.91
N ILE A 86 -4.32 -21.98 -5.77
CA ILE A 86 -3.98 -20.71 -5.12
C ILE A 86 -3.05 -19.88 -6.02
N VAL A 87 -1.97 -20.48 -6.53
CA VAL A 87 -1.04 -19.78 -7.42
C VAL A 87 -1.74 -19.32 -8.70
N ARG A 88 -2.65 -20.12 -9.25
CA ARG A 88 -3.45 -19.74 -10.41
C ARG A 88 -4.35 -18.55 -10.10
N LYS A 89 -5.04 -18.56 -8.95
CA LYS A 89 -5.91 -17.44 -8.55
C LYS A 89 -5.10 -16.16 -8.34
N LEU A 90 -3.92 -16.25 -7.71
CA LEU A 90 -3.01 -15.10 -7.58
C LEU A 90 -2.56 -14.55 -8.94
N TRP A 91 -2.21 -15.45 -9.87
CA TRP A 91 -1.80 -15.09 -11.23
C TRP A 91 -2.93 -14.41 -12.00
N ASP A 92 -4.11 -15.01 -12.01
CA ASP A 92 -5.26 -14.50 -12.77
C ASP A 92 -5.72 -13.12 -12.26
N ASN A 93 -5.55 -12.82 -10.98
CA ASN A 93 -5.95 -11.55 -10.37
C ASN A 93 -4.85 -10.47 -10.32
N TYR A 94 -3.66 -10.73 -10.83
CA TYR A 94 -2.63 -9.70 -10.97
C TYR A 94 -1.98 -9.68 -12.35
N TYR A 95 -1.41 -10.82 -12.78
CA TYR A 95 -0.69 -10.86 -14.05
C TYR A 95 -1.60 -10.67 -15.25
N VAL A 96 -2.78 -11.28 -15.23
CA VAL A 96 -3.76 -11.14 -16.33
C VAL A 96 -4.24 -9.68 -16.45
N PRO A 97 -4.69 -8.99 -15.40
CA PRO A 97 -4.99 -7.56 -15.45
C PRO A 97 -3.82 -6.69 -15.92
N TYR A 98 -2.60 -7.02 -15.47
CA TYR A 98 -1.40 -6.31 -15.89
C TYR A 98 -1.15 -6.42 -17.41
N VAL A 99 -1.26 -7.62 -17.97
CA VAL A 99 -1.07 -7.83 -19.43
C VAL A 99 -2.18 -7.17 -20.24
N LYS A 100 -3.38 -7.05 -19.68
CA LYS A 100 -4.51 -6.36 -20.31
C LYS A 100 -4.43 -4.82 -20.21
N GLY A 101 -3.44 -4.27 -19.51
CA GLY A 101 -3.29 -2.83 -19.31
C GLY A 101 -4.14 -2.24 -18.17
N TYR A 102 -4.88 -3.06 -17.42
CA TYR A 102 -5.70 -2.60 -16.30
C TYR A 102 -4.86 -2.22 -15.07
N PHE A 103 -3.70 -2.88 -14.93
CA PHE A 103 -2.68 -2.59 -13.94
C PHE A 103 -1.39 -2.15 -14.61
N ALA A 104 -0.62 -1.28 -13.95
CA ALA A 104 0.66 -0.83 -14.48
C ALA A 104 1.75 -0.69 -13.39
N ALA A 105 3.00 -0.71 -13.87
CA ALA A 105 4.19 -0.51 -13.06
C ALA A 105 5.31 0.03 -13.95
N SER A 106 5.29 1.32 -14.26
CA SER A 106 6.22 1.97 -15.20
C SER A 106 7.41 2.60 -14.50
N GLY A 107 7.19 3.32 -13.40
CA GLY A 107 8.24 3.93 -12.59
C GLY A 107 8.91 2.96 -11.61
N ARG A 108 9.92 3.46 -10.89
CA ARG A 108 10.57 2.70 -9.82
C ARG A 108 9.61 2.41 -8.66
N PHE A 109 8.82 3.40 -8.29
CA PHE A 109 7.79 3.32 -7.25
C PHE A 109 6.43 3.71 -7.83
N ARG A 110 5.36 3.17 -7.26
CA ARG A 110 3.99 3.45 -7.72
C ARG A 110 3.59 4.91 -7.50
N SER A 111 4.18 5.59 -6.52
CA SER A 111 4.03 7.03 -6.35
C SER A 111 4.56 7.84 -7.56
N ASP A 112 5.54 7.32 -8.29
CA ASP A 112 6.01 7.97 -9.53
C ASP A 112 4.96 7.84 -10.64
N ASP A 113 4.28 6.70 -10.71
CA ASP A 113 3.21 6.47 -11.70
C ASP A 113 1.95 7.32 -11.42
N ILE A 114 1.64 7.60 -10.14
CA ILE A 114 0.59 8.58 -9.79
C ILE A 114 0.95 9.97 -10.28
N LYS A 115 2.21 10.41 -10.12
CA LYS A 115 2.66 11.75 -10.56
C LYS A 115 2.44 12.01 -12.05
N THR A 116 2.55 10.96 -12.86
CA THR A 116 2.41 11.03 -14.31
C THR A 116 1.01 10.63 -14.79
N GLY A 117 0.10 10.29 -13.88
CA GLY A 117 -1.25 9.85 -14.24
C GLY A 117 -1.30 8.47 -14.92
N ASN A 118 -0.21 7.68 -14.83
CA ASN A 118 -0.17 6.33 -15.41
C ASN A 118 -1.02 5.33 -14.62
N ILE A 119 -1.27 5.61 -13.35
CA ILE A 119 -2.22 4.87 -12.50
C ILE A 119 -2.99 5.85 -11.61
N LEU A 120 -4.16 5.42 -11.15
CA LEU A 120 -5.02 6.17 -10.23
C LEU A 120 -4.79 5.81 -8.76
N ALA A 121 -4.52 4.54 -8.51
CA ALA A 121 -4.40 3.98 -7.16
C ALA A 121 -3.25 2.98 -7.06
N TYR A 122 -2.76 2.76 -5.85
CA TYR A 122 -1.78 1.70 -5.62
C TYR A 122 -1.81 1.18 -4.18
N VAL A 123 -1.30 -0.04 -4.00
CA VAL A 123 -0.94 -0.57 -2.69
C VAL A 123 0.57 -0.43 -2.47
N GLY A 124 0.91 0.23 -1.37
CA GLY A 124 2.29 0.42 -0.93
C GLY A 124 2.42 0.37 0.58
N ALA A 125 3.62 0.52 1.11
CA ALA A 125 3.84 0.66 2.54
C ALA A 125 3.22 1.98 3.06
N THR A 126 2.86 2.05 4.34
CA THR A 126 2.33 3.27 4.96
C THR A 126 3.28 4.47 4.80
N SER A 127 4.60 4.23 4.84
CA SER A 127 5.62 5.24 4.58
C SER A 127 5.60 5.77 3.13
N SER A 128 5.09 5.03 2.15
CA SER A 128 5.03 5.49 0.76
C SER A 128 4.04 6.64 0.57
N ALA A 129 3.09 6.81 1.48
CA ALA A 129 2.15 7.93 1.44
C ALA A 129 2.81 9.30 1.60
N THR A 130 3.99 9.36 2.22
CA THR A 130 4.79 10.61 2.32
C THR A 130 5.30 11.09 0.95
N PHE A 131 5.31 10.20 -0.04
CA PHE A 131 5.72 10.47 -1.43
C PHE A 131 4.53 10.61 -2.37
N PHE A 132 3.29 10.49 -1.86
CA PHE A 132 2.11 10.69 -2.68
C PHE A 132 2.05 12.13 -3.16
N PRO A 133 1.89 12.39 -4.48
CA PRO A 133 1.94 13.74 -5.00
C PRO A 133 0.67 14.54 -4.67
N THR A 134 0.79 15.85 -4.67
CA THR A 134 -0.34 16.78 -4.57
C THR A 134 -0.86 17.21 -5.94
N GLN A 135 -0.13 16.87 -7.01
CA GLN A 135 -0.48 17.18 -8.39
C GLN A 135 -0.16 16.00 -9.31
N VAL A 136 -0.96 15.84 -10.34
CA VAL A 136 -0.69 14.95 -11.48
C VAL A 136 -0.28 15.80 -12.67
N MET A 137 0.80 15.40 -13.33
CA MET A 137 1.26 15.98 -14.59
C MET A 137 0.74 15.11 -15.73
N THR A 138 -0.20 15.62 -16.51
CA THR A 138 -0.80 14.91 -17.66
C THR A 138 -0.01 15.12 -18.95
N SER A 139 0.79 16.19 -19.01
CA SER A 139 1.74 16.49 -20.08
C SER A 139 2.87 17.39 -19.57
N ASP A 140 3.80 17.76 -20.41
CA ASP A 140 4.89 18.70 -20.05
C ASP A 140 4.40 20.10 -19.66
N THR A 141 3.15 20.44 -20.00
CA THR A 141 2.57 21.78 -19.79
C THR A 141 1.27 21.76 -18.98
N GLU A 142 0.72 20.59 -18.70
CA GLU A 142 -0.59 20.45 -18.03
C GLU A 142 -0.44 19.65 -16.75
N SER A 143 -1.01 20.20 -15.68
CA SER A 143 -1.12 19.53 -14.38
C SER A 143 -2.41 19.94 -13.68
N HIS A 144 -2.86 19.12 -12.74
CA HIS A 144 -3.97 19.45 -11.87
C HIS A 144 -3.70 18.97 -10.43
N ASP A 145 -4.30 19.66 -9.46
CA ASP A 145 -4.23 19.28 -8.06
C ASP A 145 -5.03 18.02 -7.79
N ILE A 146 -4.51 17.17 -6.93
CA ILE A 146 -5.18 15.94 -6.49
C ILE A 146 -5.22 15.83 -4.98
N GLU A 147 -6.25 15.15 -4.48
CA GLU A 147 -6.39 14.78 -3.08
C GLU A 147 -6.08 13.30 -2.88
N LEU A 148 -5.37 13.02 -1.77
CA LEU A 148 -5.14 11.66 -1.30
C LEU A 148 -6.38 11.13 -0.59
N GLU A 149 -6.86 9.94 -0.99
CA GLU A 149 -7.68 9.06 -0.17
C GLU A 149 -6.91 7.80 0.20
N VAL A 150 -7.17 7.25 1.38
CA VAL A 150 -6.52 6.05 1.89
C VAL A 150 -7.57 5.02 2.27
N LEU A 151 -7.50 3.87 1.64
CA LEU A 151 -8.37 2.72 1.88
C LEU A 151 -7.58 1.58 2.55
N THR A 152 -8.27 0.62 3.13
CA THR A 152 -7.66 -0.66 3.52
C THR A 152 -7.21 -1.43 2.27
N PRO A 153 -6.13 -2.23 2.34
CA PRO A 153 -5.72 -3.05 1.20
C PRO A 153 -6.82 -4.03 0.80
N PRO A 154 -7.01 -4.28 -0.51
CA PRO A 154 -8.00 -5.26 -0.98
C PRO A 154 -7.66 -6.67 -0.52
N GLU A 155 -8.68 -7.43 -0.14
CA GLU A 155 -8.59 -8.83 0.28
C GLU A 155 -9.26 -9.74 -0.76
N PHE A 156 -8.85 -11.01 -0.85
CA PHE A 156 -9.56 -11.97 -1.71
C PHE A 156 -10.97 -12.24 -1.16
N GLU A 157 -11.96 -12.24 -2.05
CA GLU A 157 -13.36 -12.49 -1.68
C GLU A 157 -13.52 -13.83 -0.96
N GLY A 158 -14.15 -13.80 0.22
CA GLY A 158 -14.31 -14.97 1.08
C GLY A 158 -13.01 -15.47 1.71
N GLY A 159 -11.89 -14.75 1.53
CA GLY A 159 -10.60 -15.08 2.09
C GLY A 159 -10.47 -14.81 3.58
N LYS A 160 -9.37 -15.26 4.17
CA LYS A 160 -9.00 -14.92 5.54
C LYS A 160 -8.52 -13.46 5.60
N LYS A 161 -8.81 -12.79 6.71
CA LYS A 161 -8.29 -11.45 6.97
C LYS A 161 -6.83 -11.53 7.39
N VAL A 162 -5.93 -11.27 6.45
CA VAL A 162 -4.48 -11.29 6.65
C VAL A 162 -3.87 -10.04 6.03
N ALA A 163 -3.01 -9.36 6.76
CA ALA A 163 -2.24 -8.23 6.27
C ALA A 163 -0.75 -8.43 6.53
N VAL A 164 0.09 -7.79 5.71
CA VAL A 164 1.54 -7.85 5.92
C VAL A 164 1.96 -6.83 6.98
N GLN A 165 2.78 -7.27 7.94
CA GLN A 165 3.52 -6.37 8.80
C GLN A 165 4.94 -6.23 8.25
N GLN A 166 5.20 -5.12 7.59
CA GLN A 166 6.55 -4.73 7.21
C GLN A 166 7.15 -3.84 8.28
N GLY A 167 8.47 -3.95 8.48
CA GLY A 167 9.19 -3.09 9.38
C GLY A 167 10.68 -3.09 9.08
N ALA A 168 11.37 -2.05 9.56
CA ALA A 168 12.83 -2.01 9.58
C ALA A 168 13.29 -2.29 11.01
N GLY A 169 14.26 -3.18 11.15
CA GLY A 169 14.95 -3.43 12.39
C GLY A 169 16.29 -2.69 12.43
N MET A 170 16.67 -2.21 13.60
CA MET A 170 18.00 -1.65 13.82
C MET A 170 18.86 -2.66 14.57
N VAL A 171 20.08 -2.85 14.09
CA VAL A 171 21.04 -3.79 14.65
C VAL A 171 22.28 -3.02 15.10
N VAL A 172 22.68 -3.23 16.36
CA VAL A 172 23.98 -2.75 16.85
C VAL A 172 25.06 -3.68 16.30
N THR A 173 25.93 -3.15 15.45
CA THR A 173 27.02 -3.93 14.85
C THR A 173 28.20 -4.05 15.83
N LYS A 174 29.06 -5.02 15.58
CA LYS A 174 30.30 -5.15 16.34
C LYS A 174 31.18 -3.91 16.11
N GLY A 175 31.68 -3.33 17.22
CA GLY A 175 32.56 -2.16 17.27
C GLY A 175 33.32 -2.11 18.54
N SER A 176 33.92 -0.96 18.91
CA SER A 176 34.47 -0.71 20.24
C SER A 176 33.33 -0.64 21.27
N ASP A 177 33.67 -0.74 22.55
CA ASP A 177 32.67 -0.65 23.63
C ASP A 177 31.97 0.70 23.62
N GLU A 178 32.67 1.79 23.31
CA GLU A 178 32.11 3.14 23.21
C GLU A 178 31.16 3.29 22.01
N GLU A 179 31.46 2.69 20.85
CA GLU A 179 30.61 2.71 19.68
C GLU A 179 29.29 1.91 19.92
N ILE A 180 29.41 0.76 20.61
CA ILE A 180 28.26 -0.06 21.00
C ILE A 180 27.40 0.71 22.01
N GLU A 181 28.01 1.32 23.05
CA GLU A 181 27.30 2.10 24.05
C GLU A 181 26.56 3.30 23.40
N ALA A 182 27.21 4.06 22.53
CA ALA A 182 26.60 5.16 21.80
C ALA A 182 25.43 4.69 20.92
N SER A 183 25.56 3.56 20.24
CA SER A 183 24.49 2.96 19.43
C SER A 183 23.29 2.57 20.28
N VAL A 184 23.53 1.99 21.46
CA VAL A 184 22.45 1.61 22.39
C VAL A 184 21.75 2.86 22.94
N GLU A 185 22.47 3.91 23.30
CA GLU A 185 21.88 5.17 23.75
C GLU A 185 21.04 5.85 22.64
N PHE A 186 21.52 5.81 21.39
CA PHE A 186 20.71 6.28 20.25
C PHE A 186 19.40 5.48 20.11
N LEU A 187 19.44 4.15 20.23
CA LEU A 187 18.23 3.33 20.15
C LEU A 187 17.25 3.61 21.29
N LYS A 188 17.75 3.82 22.51
CA LYS A 188 16.92 4.25 23.65
C LYS A 188 16.24 5.59 23.36
N TYR A 189 17.01 6.57 22.88
CA TYR A 189 16.48 7.89 22.49
C TYR A 189 15.39 7.78 21.43
N LEU A 190 15.63 6.99 20.36
CA LEU A 190 14.68 6.81 19.27
C LEU A 190 13.37 6.14 19.71
N THR A 191 13.44 5.26 20.71
CA THR A 191 12.27 4.54 21.24
C THR A 191 11.59 5.24 22.42
N GLU A 192 12.10 6.37 22.89
CA GLU A 192 11.36 7.25 23.81
C GLU A 192 10.03 7.69 23.17
N PRO A 193 8.92 7.70 23.91
CA PRO A 193 7.59 7.92 23.33
C PRO A 193 7.47 9.18 22.48
N GLU A 194 8.00 10.30 22.94
CA GLU A 194 7.95 11.59 22.26
C GLU A 194 8.73 11.57 20.93
N ASN A 195 9.94 11.01 20.95
CA ASN A 195 10.82 10.90 19.79
C ASN A 195 10.27 9.90 18.79
N ASN A 196 9.79 8.75 19.28
CA ASN A 196 9.18 7.71 18.44
C ASN A 196 7.88 8.19 17.77
N THR A 197 7.04 8.92 18.51
CA THR A 197 5.84 9.57 17.95
C THR A 197 6.21 10.56 16.83
N SER A 198 7.20 11.41 17.05
CA SER A 198 7.65 12.38 16.05
C SER A 198 8.21 11.70 14.80
N PHE A 199 9.02 10.64 14.98
CA PHE A 199 9.51 9.82 13.88
C PHE A 199 8.38 9.15 13.09
N SER A 200 7.41 8.56 13.79
CA SER A 200 6.26 7.88 13.16
C SER A 200 5.41 8.84 12.32
N ILE A 201 5.10 10.01 12.85
CA ILE A 201 4.34 11.04 12.12
C ILE A 201 5.10 11.51 10.87
N GLY A 202 6.42 11.71 10.97
CA GLY A 202 7.22 12.18 9.85
C GLY A 202 7.50 11.13 8.78
N SER A 203 7.48 9.85 9.13
CA SER A 203 7.90 8.75 8.25
C SER A 203 6.77 7.84 7.77
N GLY A 204 5.59 7.89 8.41
CA GLY A 204 4.48 6.97 8.14
C GLY A 204 4.64 5.57 8.74
N TYR A 205 5.69 5.32 9.53
CA TYR A 205 5.82 4.08 10.30
C TYR A 205 4.90 4.11 11.53
N LEU A 206 4.39 2.95 11.91
CA LEU A 206 3.66 2.83 13.19
C LEU A 206 4.64 2.92 14.38
N PRO A 207 4.23 3.52 15.51
CA PRO A 207 5.07 3.58 16.71
C PRO A 207 5.35 2.20 17.28
N VAL A 208 6.54 2.04 17.87
CA VAL A 208 7.00 0.75 18.43
C VAL A 208 6.61 0.53 19.88
N THR A 209 6.12 1.55 20.58
CA THR A 209 5.68 1.44 21.98
C THR A 209 4.22 1.78 22.14
N LYS A 210 3.55 1.16 23.14
CA LYS A 210 2.14 1.46 23.45
C LYS A 210 1.95 2.95 23.75
N LYS A 211 2.81 3.54 24.57
CA LYS A 211 2.71 4.97 24.93
C LYS A 211 2.84 5.88 23.72
N ALA A 212 3.72 5.57 22.77
CA ALA A 212 3.84 6.36 21.55
C ALA A 212 2.62 6.17 20.63
N ASN A 213 2.02 4.98 20.57
CA ASN A 213 0.76 4.75 19.88
C ASN A 213 -0.39 5.58 20.48
N ASP A 214 -0.52 5.59 21.81
CA ASP A 214 -1.50 6.43 22.52
C ASP A 214 -1.31 7.91 22.21
N MET A 215 -0.07 8.38 22.11
CA MET A 215 0.25 9.77 21.76
C MET A 215 -0.12 10.12 20.31
N VAL A 216 0.03 9.18 19.37
CA VAL A 216 -0.44 9.36 17.97
C VAL A 216 -1.96 9.42 17.94
N GLU A 217 -2.66 8.52 18.65
CA GLU A 217 -4.13 8.53 18.73
C GLU A 217 -4.67 9.87 19.26
N ILE A 218 -4.05 10.46 20.28
CA ILE A 218 -4.44 11.77 20.83
C ILE A 218 -4.28 12.90 19.79
N ARG A 219 -3.33 12.77 18.85
CA ARG A 219 -3.05 13.78 17.82
C ARG A 219 -3.92 13.63 16.57
N LYS A 220 -4.61 12.52 16.39
CA LYS A 220 -5.53 12.30 15.27
C LYS A 220 -6.63 13.38 15.26
N GLY A 221 -6.92 13.91 14.07
CA GLY A 221 -7.89 14.98 13.89
C GLY A 221 -7.45 16.35 14.43
N GLY A 222 -6.23 16.47 14.96
CA GLY A 222 -5.63 17.73 15.40
C GLY A 222 -4.93 18.50 14.28
N THR A 223 -4.57 19.74 14.57
CA THR A 223 -3.84 20.60 13.61
C THR A 223 -2.36 20.21 13.44
N ASP A 224 -1.82 19.42 14.36
CA ASP A 224 -0.40 19.07 14.42
C ASP A 224 -0.05 17.84 13.57
N LEU A 225 -1.06 17.14 13.02
CA LEU A 225 -0.89 15.99 12.14
C LEU A 225 -1.31 16.37 10.71
N PRO A 226 -0.45 16.23 9.70
CA PRO A 226 -0.84 16.42 8.30
C PRO A 226 -2.06 15.55 7.95
N LYS A 227 -3.06 16.10 7.26
CA LYS A 227 -4.30 15.36 6.91
C LYS A 227 -4.03 14.04 6.19
N SER A 228 -3.03 14.00 5.30
CA SER A 228 -2.62 12.79 4.60
C SER A 228 -2.12 11.71 5.58
N MET A 229 -1.32 12.11 6.56
CA MET A 229 -0.78 11.21 7.56
C MET A 229 -1.85 10.72 8.54
N ASP A 230 -2.80 11.57 8.89
CA ASP A 230 -3.96 11.17 9.70
C ASP A 230 -4.77 10.05 9.04
N LYS A 231 -5.09 10.19 7.75
CA LYS A 231 -5.74 9.16 6.95
C LYS A 231 -4.94 7.84 6.93
N VAL A 232 -3.64 7.92 6.67
CA VAL A 232 -2.73 6.76 6.61
C VAL A 232 -2.67 6.01 7.93
N LEU A 233 -2.41 6.71 9.03
CA LEU A 233 -2.29 6.10 10.35
C LEU A 233 -3.63 5.52 10.81
N THR A 234 -4.74 6.17 10.50
CA THR A 234 -6.09 5.64 10.79
C THR A 234 -6.32 4.31 10.09
N LYS A 235 -6.06 4.22 8.79
CA LYS A 235 -6.25 2.99 8.02
C LYS A 235 -5.22 1.90 8.36
N ALA A 236 -4.00 2.28 8.70
CA ALA A 236 -2.99 1.33 9.17
C ALA A 236 -3.41 0.67 10.50
N VAL A 237 -3.90 1.46 11.47
CA VAL A 237 -4.40 0.93 12.75
C VAL A 237 -5.64 0.06 12.53
N GLU A 238 -6.57 0.47 11.67
CA GLU A 238 -7.73 -0.34 11.29
C GLU A 238 -7.30 -1.69 10.71
N THR A 239 -6.34 -1.69 9.79
CA THR A 239 -5.80 -2.91 9.18
C THR A 239 -5.17 -3.83 10.22
N VAL A 240 -4.32 -3.29 11.11
CA VAL A 240 -3.65 -4.06 12.17
C VAL A 240 -4.66 -4.68 13.15
N ASN A 241 -5.74 -3.96 13.48
CA ASN A 241 -6.74 -4.45 14.43
C ASN A 241 -7.68 -5.51 13.83
N ASN A 242 -7.90 -5.48 12.53
CA ASN A 242 -8.88 -6.33 11.86
C ASN A 242 -8.27 -7.56 11.16
N ASN A 243 -6.94 -7.64 11.07
CA ASN A 243 -6.25 -8.67 10.31
C ASN A 243 -5.25 -9.46 11.17
N GLU A 244 -5.07 -10.74 10.83
CA GLU A 244 -3.88 -11.48 11.23
C GLU A 244 -2.65 -10.87 10.54
N LEU A 245 -1.61 -10.58 11.30
CA LEU A 245 -0.38 -10.00 10.76
C LEU A 245 0.60 -11.09 10.35
N TYR A 246 1.18 -10.94 9.16
CA TYR A 246 2.15 -11.88 8.59
C TYR A 246 3.49 -11.18 8.29
#